data_29e03fd5bdef69e6684a2e91942bdd07
#
_entry.id   29e03fd5bdef69e6684a2e91942bdd07
#
_cell.length_a   1.000
_cell.length_b   1.000
_cell.length_c   1.000
_cell.angle_alpha   90.00
_cell.angle_beta   90.00
_cell.angle_gamma   90.00
#
_symmetry.space_group_name_H-M   'P 1'
#
loop_
_entity.id
_entity.type
_entity.pdbx_description
1 polymer ?
#
loop_
_entity_poly.entity_id
_entity_poly.type
_entity_poly.pdbx_seq_one_letter_code
_entity_poly.pdbx_strand_id
1 'polypeptide(L)'
;YRRNGFYVFTEVLKEEELVQLRNDVEEIWRRAPQNQNSTTDSQGRPAIGLDCKSRNFSWVRPLSDPIGGTSFAHGRHPARMIEPEVGEDAPEEILQILLGSLQFSDACLRIYGHPDLLRIAEAINGEDFVPFNESIWVKHPRLGGSVAWHQDGFTHWDSPELDGDTHGFNFMAQLYGCNAANGLWVLPGSHLEGKVDIRMLVDDAKSDRIKGAVPLICEPGDVAICN
;
A
#
# COMPACT_ATOMS: atom_id res chain seq x y z
N TYR A 1 2.53 -13.27 13.98
CA TYR A 1 1.43 -12.57 13.35
C TYR A 1 0.26 -12.42 14.33
N ARG A 2 -0.41 -13.51 14.76
CA ARG A 2 -1.64 -13.49 15.59
C ARG A 2 -1.56 -12.64 16.86
N ARG A 3 -0.37 -12.50 17.49
CA ARG A 3 -0.17 -11.70 18.69
C ARG A 3 -0.05 -10.20 18.42
N ASN A 4 0.62 -9.84 17.34
CA ASN A 4 1.01 -8.44 17.08
C ASN A 4 0.18 -7.79 15.97
N GLY A 5 -0.55 -8.56 15.14
CA GLY A 5 -1.27 -8.08 13.96
C GLY A 5 -0.40 -7.94 12.71
N PHE A 6 0.90 -8.15 12.83
CA PHE A 6 1.83 -8.06 11.70
C PHE A 6 3.01 -9.05 11.85
N TYR A 7 3.68 -9.29 10.73
CA TYR A 7 4.93 -10.05 10.70
C TYR A 7 5.74 -9.67 9.45
N VAL A 8 7.06 -9.77 9.53
CA VAL A 8 7.96 -9.58 8.38
C VAL A 8 8.65 -10.90 8.09
N PHE A 9 8.41 -11.44 6.90
CA PHE A 9 9.15 -12.57 6.36
C PHE A 9 10.33 -12.03 5.57
N THR A 10 11.52 -12.49 5.89
CA THR A 10 12.76 -12.03 5.24
C THR A 10 13.11 -12.88 4.02
N GLU A 11 13.70 -12.26 3.00
CA GLU A 11 14.23 -12.92 1.80
C GLU A 11 13.23 -13.84 1.07
N VAL A 12 11.94 -13.45 1.05
CA VAL A 12 10.90 -14.20 0.36
C VAL A 12 11.11 -14.14 -1.14
N LEU A 13 11.30 -12.93 -1.68
CA LEU A 13 11.57 -12.71 -3.10
C LEU A 13 13.08 -12.72 -3.33
N LYS A 14 13.52 -13.49 -4.33
CA LYS A 14 14.92 -13.59 -4.68
C LYS A 14 15.34 -12.44 -5.61
N GLU A 15 16.65 -12.16 -5.67
CA GLU A 15 17.15 -11.03 -6.46
C GLU A 15 16.77 -11.14 -7.95
N GLU A 16 16.72 -12.33 -8.52
CA GLU A 16 16.30 -12.53 -9.91
C GLU A 16 14.84 -12.12 -10.14
N GLU A 17 13.96 -12.39 -9.17
CA GLU A 17 12.56 -11.99 -9.20
C GLU A 17 12.42 -10.48 -9.02
N LEU A 18 13.19 -9.90 -8.09
CA LEU A 18 13.22 -8.47 -7.86
C LEU A 18 13.71 -7.68 -9.06
N VAL A 19 14.74 -8.14 -9.76
CA VAL A 19 15.24 -7.50 -10.99
C VAL A 19 14.16 -7.47 -12.06
N GLN A 20 13.48 -8.58 -12.31
CA GLN A 20 12.39 -8.64 -13.28
C GLN A 20 11.24 -7.73 -12.87
N LEU A 21 10.83 -7.79 -11.61
CA LEU A 21 9.72 -6.99 -11.07
C LEU A 21 10.02 -5.49 -11.16
N ARG A 22 11.23 -5.06 -10.77
CA ARG A 22 11.66 -3.66 -10.89
C ARG A 22 11.63 -3.17 -12.34
N ASN A 23 12.17 -3.97 -13.26
CA ASN A 23 12.18 -3.61 -14.69
C ASN A 23 10.75 -3.43 -15.22
N ASP A 24 9.85 -4.36 -14.90
CA ASP A 24 8.46 -4.30 -15.36
C ASP A 24 7.72 -3.11 -14.73
N VAL A 25 7.91 -2.86 -13.44
CA VAL A 25 7.30 -1.71 -12.73
C VAL A 25 7.81 -0.38 -13.29
N GLU A 26 9.09 -0.26 -13.59
CA GLU A 26 9.66 0.92 -14.22
C GLU A 26 9.14 1.12 -15.65
N GLU A 27 8.92 0.03 -16.41
CA GLU A 27 8.29 0.14 -17.74
C GLU A 27 6.83 0.57 -17.65
N ILE A 28 6.04 -0.01 -16.74
CA ILE A 28 4.67 0.43 -16.50
C ILE A 28 4.66 1.93 -16.15
N TRP A 29 5.57 2.35 -15.28
CA TRP A 29 5.71 3.75 -14.90
C TRP A 29 6.00 4.67 -16.09
N ARG A 30 6.97 4.31 -16.94
CA ARG A 30 7.31 5.08 -18.13
C ARG A 30 6.20 5.13 -19.17
N ARG A 31 5.32 4.13 -19.18
CA ARG A 31 4.19 4.01 -20.09
C ARG A 31 2.88 4.56 -19.51
N ALA A 32 2.87 4.92 -18.23
CA ALA A 32 1.72 5.56 -17.58
C ALA A 32 1.39 6.91 -18.24
N PRO A 33 0.13 7.38 -18.17
CA PRO A 33 -0.21 8.75 -18.56
C PRO A 33 0.68 9.78 -17.87
N GLN A 34 0.99 10.90 -18.51
CA GLN A 34 1.83 11.96 -17.91
C GLN A 34 1.18 12.62 -16.68
N ASN A 35 -0.13 12.65 -16.64
CA ASN A 35 -0.96 13.18 -15.55
C ASN A 35 -2.36 12.55 -15.63
N GLN A 36 -3.21 12.86 -14.67
CA GLN A 36 -4.55 12.27 -14.57
C GLN A 36 -5.45 12.52 -15.80
N ASN A 37 -5.16 13.50 -16.64
CA ASN A 37 -5.95 13.89 -17.81
C ASN A 37 -5.28 13.56 -19.14
N SER A 38 -4.03 13.06 -19.11
CA SER A 38 -3.27 12.75 -20.33
C SER A 38 -3.68 11.40 -20.93
N THR A 39 -3.67 11.33 -22.24
CA THR A 39 -3.79 10.07 -23.01
C THR A 39 -2.45 9.57 -23.55
N THR A 40 -1.39 10.30 -23.26
CA THR A 40 -0.02 9.97 -23.70
C THR A 40 0.92 9.82 -22.51
N ASP A 41 1.95 9.00 -22.69
CA ASP A 41 3.07 8.89 -21.75
C ASP A 41 4.06 10.06 -21.92
N SER A 42 5.10 10.08 -21.10
CA SER A 42 6.12 11.14 -21.10
C SER A 42 6.91 11.27 -22.41
N GLN A 43 6.81 10.28 -23.32
CA GLN A 43 7.43 10.28 -24.64
C GLN A 43 6.43 10.61 -25.76
N GLY A 44 5.21 10.99 -25.43
CA GLY A 44 4.14 11.30 -26.39
C GLY A 44 3.52 10.06 -27.05
N ARG A 45 3.82 8.85 -26.61
CA ARG A 45 3.20 7.61 -27.11
C ARG A 45 1.84 7.42 -26.42
N PRO A 46 0.88 6.68 -27.02
CA PRO A 46 -0.33 6.30 -26.31
C PRO A 46 0.00 5.61 -24.99
N ALA A 47 -0.55 6.14 -23.90
CA ALA A 47 -0.36 5.58 -22.58
C ALA A 47 -1.05 4.22 -22.45
N ILE A 48 -0.57 3.38 -21.53
CA ILE A 48 -1.24 2.09 -21.21
C ILE A 48 -2.42 2.32 -20.27
N GLY A 49 -3.33 1.36 -20.21
CA GLY A 49 -4.47 1.36 -19.26
C GLY A 49 -5.62 2.30 -19.63
N LEU A 50 -5.60 2.94 -20.81
CA LEU A 50 -6.65 3.86 -21.26
C LEU A 50 -7.96 3.15 -21.62
N ASP A 51 -7.88 1.88 -22.00
CA ASP A 51 -8.98 1.01 -22.38
C ASP A 51 -9.57 0.21 -21.19
N CYS A 52 -8.98 0.36 -20.01
CA CYS A 52 -9.45 -0.29 -18.81
C CYS A 52 -10.72 0.39 -18.27
N LYS A 53 -11.65 -0.40 -17.73
CA LYS A 53 -12.91 0.10 -17.16
C LYS A 53 -12.71 0.96 -15.91
N SER A 54 -11.65 0.72 -15.17
CA SER A 54 -11.27 1.47 -13.97
C SER A 54 -9.92 2.15 -14.19
N ARG A 55 -9.69 3.24 -13.47
CA ARG A 55 -8.41 3.93 -13.52
C ARG A 55 -7.32 3.06 -12.88
N ASN A 56 -6.26 2.81 -13.65
CA ASN A 56 -5.10 2.05 -13.19
C ASN A 56 -4.06 2.92 -12.48
N PHE A 57 -4.15 4.24 -12.64
CA PHE A 57 -3.15 5.18 -12.14
C PHE A 57 -3.79 6.25 -11.27
N SER A 58 -3.27 6.44 -10.07
CA SER A 58 -3.70 7.48 -9.14
C SER A 58 -2.63 8.54 -9.00
N TRP A 59 -3.01 9.77 -9.30
CA TRP A 59 -2.19 10.97 -9.22
C TRP A 59 -2.59 11.78 -8.01
N VAL A 60 -1.60 12.31 -7.31
CA VAL A 60 -1.82 13.10 -6.10
C VAL A 60 -0.92 14.33 -6.10
N ARG A 61 -1.31 15.34 -5.36
CA ARG A 61 -0.44 16.49 -5.09
C ARG A 61 0.77 16.00 -4.28
N PRO A 62 2.00 16.47 -4.57
CA PRO A 62 3.17 16.14 -3.77
C PRO A 62 2.95 16.39 -2.28
N LEU A 63 3.50 15.54 -1.43
CA LEU A 63 3.42 15.56 0.03
C LEU A 63 2.00 15.46 0.61
N SER A 64 0.97 15.25 -0.21
CA SER A 64 -0.39 15.03 0.28
C SER A 64 -0.63 13.56 0.66
N ASP A 65 -1.66 13.34 1.48
CA ASP A 65 -2.19 11.99 1.72
C ASP A 65 -2.82 11.46 0.43
N PRO A 66 -2.33 10.34 -0.14
CA PRO A 66 -2.79 9.81 -1.41
C PRO A 66 -4.26 9.39 -1.41
N ILE A 67 -4.81 9.08 -0.25
CA ILE A 67 -6.22 8.70 -0.12
C ILE A 67 -7.09 9.88 0.30
N GLY A 68 -6.49 11.01 0.67
CA GLY A 68 -7.20 12.25 0.94
C GLY A 68 -7.96 12.29 2.27
N GLY A 69 -7.61 11.42 3.21
CA GLY A 69 -8.22 11.39 4.53
C GLY A 69 -9.68 10.91 4.52
N THR A 70 -10.46 11.38 5.47
CA THR A 70 -11.81 10.89 5.74
C THR A 70 -12.80 11.09 4.60
N SER A 71 -12.70 12.19 3.85
CA SER A 71 -13.67 12.51 2.78
C SER A 71 -13.53 11.61 1.56
N PHE A 72 -12.30 11.30 1.17
CA PHE A 72 -12.04 10.42 0.03
C PHE A 72 -12.42 8.97 0.33
N ALA A 73 -12.07 8.49 1.49
CA ALA A 73 -12.26 7.10 1.87
C ALA A 73 -13.61 6.83 2.56
N HIS A 74 -14.56 7.74 2.47
CA HIS A 74 -15.87 7.63 3.13
C HIS A 74 -15.77 7.30 4.63
N GLY A 75 -14.80 7.91 5.32
CA GLY A 75 -14.52 7.66 6.73
C GLY A 75 -13.56 6.49 7.01
N ARG A 76 -13.04 5.83 5.98
CA ARG A 76 -12.04 4.75 6.11
C ARG A 76 -10.73 5.24 6.74
N HIS A 77 -10.32 6.46 6.38
CA HIS A 77 -9.16 7.15 6.95
C HIS A 77 -9.64 8.25 7.91
N PRO A 78 -9.89 7.93 9.16
CA PRO A 78 -10.54 8.85 10.09
C PRO A 78 -9.66 10.03 10.52
N ALA A 79 -8.33 9.92 10.39
CA ALA A 79 -7.39 10.97 10.72
C ALA A 79 -6.78 11.58 9.45
N ARG A 80 -6.43 12.85 9.50
CA ARG A 80 -5.62 13.52 8.49
C ARG A 80 -4.19 13.59 8.95
N MET A 81 -3.27 13.33 8.01
CA MET A 81 -1.85 13.53 8.26
C MET A 81 -1.48 15.00 8.09
N ILE A 82 -0.38 15.40 8.73
CA ILE A 82 0.24 16.69 8.48
C ILE A 82 0.87 16.65 7.09
N GLU A 83 0.42 17.55 6.21
CA GLU A 83 0.97 17.70 4.86
C GLU A 83 1.99 18.84 4.87
N PRO A 84 3.29 18.55 4.70
CA PRO A 84 4.30 19.59 4.58
C PRO A 84 4.08 20.45 3.33
N GLU A 85 4.61 21.67 3.36
CA GLU A 85 4.62 22.53 2.17
C GLU A 85 5.58 21.95 1.12
N VAL A 86 5.14 21.99 -0.13
CA VAL A 86 5.95 21.60 -1.28
C VAL A 86 6.88 22.74 -1.69
N GLY A 87 8.08 22.39 -2.18
CA GLY A 87 8.98 23.38 -2.76
C GLY A 87 8.42 24.00 -4.05
N GLU A 88 8.88 25.20 -4.39
CA GLU A 88 8.43 25.96 -5.58
C GLU A 88 8.65 25.19 -6.90
N ASP A 89 9.67 24.34 -6.95
CA ASP A 89 10.00 23.51 -8.14
C ASP A 89 9.29 22.16 -8.16
N ALA A 90 8.38 21.88 -7.24
CA ALA A 90 7.67 20.60 -7.21
C ALA A 90 6.67 20.50 -8.37
N PRO A 91 6.48 19.31 -8.97
CA PRO A 91 5.44 19.13 -9.97
C PRO A 91 4.04 19.30 -9.34
N GLU A 92 3.06 19.66 -10.16
CA GLU A 92 1.68 19.82 -9.68
C GLU A 92 1.10 18.51 -9.12
N GLU A 93 1.43 17.39 -9.75
CA GLU A 93 1.00 16.06 -9.34
C GLU A 93 2.07 14.99 -9.60
N ILE A 94 2.02 13.93 -8.81
CA ILE A 94 2.89 12.76 -8.91
C ILE A 94 2.05 11.49 -8.99
N LEU A 95 2.51 10.51 -9.74
CA LEU A 95 1.93 9.18 -9.75
C LEU A 95 2.30 8.45 -8.45
N GLN A 96 1.32 8.03 -7.68
CA GLN A 96 1.58 7.40 -6.39
C GLN A 96 1.08 5.96 -6.29
N ILE A 97 0.00 5.62 -6.96
CA ILE A 97 -0.57 4.27 -6.92
C ILE A 97 -0.79 3.77 -8.33
N LEU A 98 -0.31 2.55 -8.59
CA LEU A 98 -0.65 1.76 -9.75
C LEU A 98 -1.58 0.62 -9.33
N LEU A 99 -2.70 0.50 -10.00
CA LEU A 99 -3.65 -0.59 -9.84
C LEU A 99 -3.66 -1.45 -11.11
N GLY A 100 -3.92 -2.75 -10.98
CA GLY A 100 -4.03 -3.64 -12.13
C GLY A 100 -2.69 -3.94 -12.80
N SER A 101 -1.59 -3.94 -12.04
CA SER A 101 -0.25 -4.26 -12.55
C SER A 101 -0.17 -5.63 -13.19
N LEU A 102 -1.02 -6.57 -12.77
CA LEU A 102 -1.14 -7.92 -13.34
C LEU A 102 -1.54 -7.92 -14.82
N GLN A 103 -2.16 -6.85 -15.31
CA GLN A 103 -2.53 -6.70 -16.72
C GLN A 103 -1.36 -6.28 -17.59
N PHE A 104 -0.30 -5.77 -17.00
CA PHE A 104 0.82 -5.16 -17.71
C PHE A 104 2.15 -5.88 -17.47
N SER A 105 2.23 -6.81 -16.51
CA SER A 105 3.49 -7.44 -16.11
C SER A 105 3.33 -8.90 -15.70
N ASP A 106 4.05 -9.77 -16.39
CA ASP A 106 4.17 -11.19 -16.01
C ASP A 106 4.93 -11.35 -14.67
N ALA A 107 5.88 -10.46 -14.38
CA ALA A 107 6.60 -10.49 -13.11
C ALA A 107 5.65 -10.17 -11.94
N CYS A 108 4.79 -9.14 -12.07
CA CYS A 108 3.76 -8.85 -11.06
C CYS A 108 2.81 -10.04 -10.87
N LEU A 109 2.38 -10.68 -11.97
CA LEU A 109 1.51 -11.86 -11.91
C LEU A 109 2.19 -13.03 -11.18
N ARG A 110 3.47 -13.28 -11.44
CA ARG A 110 4.24 -14.33 -10.73
C ARG A 110 4.36 -14.05 -9.24
N ILE A 111 4.59 -12.79 -8.85
CA ILE A 111 4.65 -12.43 -7.43
C ILE A 111 3.28 -12.56 -6.76
N TYR A 112 2.21 -12.15 -7.43
CA TYR A 112 0.85 -12.31 -6.91
C TYR A 112 0.51 -13.78 -6.63
N GLY A 113 0.95 -14.70 -7.50
CA GLY A 113 0.82 -16.15 -7.33
C GLY A 113 2.04 -16.83 -6.71
N HIS A 114 2.92 -16.10 -6.01
CA HIS A 114 4.15 -16.67 -5.48
C HIS A 114 3.87 -17.81 -4.47
N PRO A 115 4.51 -18.99 -4.61
CA PRO A 115 4.19 -20.16 -3.79
C PRO A 115 4.30 -19.93 -2.27
N ASP A 116 5.27 -19.12 -1.84
CA ASP A 116 5.45 -18.83 -0.42
C ASP A 116 4.34 -17.89 0.10
N LEU A 117 3.88 -16.91 -0.70
CA LEU A 117 2.76 -16.06 -0.32
C LEU A 117 1.46 -16.86 -0.23
N LEU A 118 1.22 -17.76 -1.17
CA LEU A 118 0.05 -18.66 -1.13
C LEU A 118 0.08 -19.56 0.11
N ARG A 119 1.24 -20.13 0.45
CA ARG A 119 1.39 -20.94 1.68
C ARG A 119 1.17 -20.14 2.96
N ILE A 120 1.60 -18.88 2.99
CA ILE A 120 1.32 -17.98 4.12
C ILE A 120 -0.17 -17.70 4.23
N ALA A 121 -0.84 -17.42 3.11
CA ALA A 121 -2.28 -17.17 3.08
C ALA A 121 -3.07 -18.40 3.57
N GLU A 122 -2.72 -19.57 3.08
CA GLU A 122 -3.32 -20.85 3.53
C GLU A 122 -3.09 -21.10 5.03
N ALA A 123 -1.90 -20.80 5.54
CA ALA A 123 -1.60 -20.98 6.96
C ALA A 123 -2.37 -20.01 7.89
N ILE A 124 -2.84 -18.87 7.37
CA ILE A 124 -3.62 -17.88 8.10
C ILE A 124 -5.11 -18.18 8.00
N ASN A 125 -5.62 -18.37 6.80
CA ASN A 125 -7.05 -18.43 6.50
C ASN A 125 -7.56 -19.83 6.05
N GLY A 126 -6.71 -20.84 6.00
CA GLY A 126 -7.08 -22.15 5.46
C GLY A 126 -7.02 -22.21 3.93
N GLU A 127 -7.47 -23.33 3.36
CA GLU A 127 -7.34 -23.61 1.92
C GLU A 127 -8.27 -22.74 1.04
N ASP A 128 -9.37 -22.26 1.57
CA ASP A 128 -10.43 -21.56 0.85
C ASP A 128 -10.28 -20.01 0.89
N PHE A 129 -9.05 -19.49 0.90
CA PHE A 129 -8.84 -18.05 0.84
C PHE A 129 -9.02 -17.48 -0.58
N VAL A 130 -9.41 -16.23 -0.68
CA VAL A 130 -9.60 -15.54 -1.95
C VAL A 130 -8.63 -14.34 -2.04
N PRO A 131 -7.74 -14.30 -3.06
CA PRO A 131 -7.00 -13.10 -3.37
C PRO A 131 -7.95 -11.97 -3.78
N PHE A 132 -7.75 -10.77 -3.23
CA PHE A 132 -8.70 -9.67 -3.44
C PHE A 132 -8.25 -8.71 -4.53
N ASN A 133 -7.20 -7.95 -4.29
CA ASN A 133 -6.66 -7.00 -5.27
C ASN A 133 -5.15 -6.85 -5.10
N GLU A 134 -4.55 -6.09 -5.99
CA GLU A 134 -3.15 -5.70 -5.91
C GLU A 134 -2.97 -4.22 -6.25
N SER A 135 -1.91 -3.65 -5.71
CA SER A 135 -1.49 -2.28 -6.00
C SER A 135 0.00 -2.11 -5.79
N ILE A 136 0.60 -1.20 -6.55
CA ILE A 136 1.97 -0.77 -6.35
C ILE A 136 1.95 0.64 -5.79
N TRP A 137 2.53 0.81 -4.62
CA TRP A 137 2.63 2.10 -3.95
C TRP A 137 4.03 2.68 -4.15
N VAL A 138 4.09 3.91 -4.61
CA VAL A 138 5.33 4.59 -4.88
C VAL A 138 5.48 5.80 -3.98
N LYS A 139 6.55 5.83 -3.21
CA LYS A 139 6.95 7.01 -2.46
C LYS A 139 8.12 7.68 -3.16
N HIS A 140 7.84 8.76 -3.87
CA HIS A 140 8.88 9.57 -4.48
C HIS A 140 9.78 10.19 -3.43
N PRO A 141 11.11 10.17 -3.61
CA PRO A 141 12.01 10.88 -2.72
C PRO A 141 11.61 12.36 -2.60
N ARG A 142 11.41 12.81 -1.37
CA ARG A 142 11.03 14.20 -1.01
C ARG A 142 9.66 14.68 -1.50
N LEU A 143 8.89 13.88 -2.22
CA LEU A 143 7.58 14.24 -2.76
C LEU A 143 6.45 13.31 -2.29
N GLY A 144 6.77 12.10 -1.86
CA GLY A 144 5.78 11.13 -1.39
C GLY A 144 5.19 11.53 -0.04
N GLY A 145 3.87 11.63 0.04
CA GLY A 145 3.14 11.93 1.27
C GLY A 145 2.99 10.73 2.20
N SER A 146 2.59 11.01 3.42
CA SER A 146 2.20 9.99 4.38
C SER A 146 0.78 9.53 4.13
N VAL A 147 0.52 8.24 4.27
CA VAL A 147 -0.84 7.69 4.32
C VAL A 147 -1.34 7.78 5.76
N ALA A 148 -2.56 8.28 5.93
CA ALA A 148 -3.15 8.43 7.26
C ALA A 148 -3.33 7.08 7.97
N TRP A 149 -3.27 7.11 9.29
CA TRP A 149 -3.60 5.96 10.12
C TRP A 149 -4.99 5.43 9.81
N HIS A 150 -5.11 4.15 9.56
CA HIS A 150 -6.36 3.45 9.25
C HIS A 150 -6.26 1.98 9.64
N GLN A 151 -7.40 1.33 9.68
CA GLN A 151 -7.51 -0.13 9.67
C GLN A 151 -8.05 -0.54 8.30
N ASP A 152 -7.42 -1.50 7.65
CA ASP A 152 -7.93 -2.06 6.42
C ASP A 152 -9.21 -2.86 6.67
N GLY A 153 -10.06 -3.00 5.62
CA GLY A 153 -11.30 -3.75 5.76
C GLY A 153 -12.29 -3.15 6.76
N PHE A 154 -12.44 -1.82 6.78
CA PHE A 154 -13.29 -1.13 7.76
C PHE A 154 -14.74 -1.65 7.84
N THR A 155 -15.28 -2.17 6.74
CA THR A 155 -16.59 -2.85 6.72
C THR A 155 -16.54 -4.23 7.39
N HIS A 156 -15.40 -4.88 7.35
CA HIS A 156 -15.14 -6.15 8.01
C HIS A 156 -15.17 -5.99 9.54
N TRP A 157 -14.55 -4.92 10.09
CA TRP A 157 -14.56 -4.64 11.53
C TRP A 157 -15.94 -4.31 12.09
N ASP A 158 -16.88 -3.87 11.26
CA ASP A 158 -18.25 -3.59 11.64
C ASP A 158 -19.19 -4.80 11.41
N SER A 159 -18.70 -5.91 10.86
CA SER A 159 -19.51 -7.09 10.60
C SER A 159 -19.84 -7.82 11.89
N PRO A 160 -21.13 -8.16 12.14
CA PRO A 160 -21.50 -9.01 13.27
C PRO A 160 -21.01 -10.47 13.11
N GLU A 161 -20.59 -10.83 11.90
CA GLU A 161 -20.09 -12.17 11.56
C GLU A 161 -18.55 -12.18 11.49
N LEU A 162 -17.89 -11.16 12.05
CA LEU A 162 -16.43 -11.09 12.11
C LEU A 162 -15.89 -12.34 12.84
N ASP A 163 -15.12 -13.12 12.11
CA ASP A 163 -14.36 -14.23 12.64
C ASP A 163 -12.91 -13.81 12.82
N GLY A 164 -12.44 -13.80 14.06
CA GLY A 164 -11.06 -13.43 14.38
C GLY A 164 -10.01 -14.42 13.86
N ASP A 165 -10.41 -15.63 13.50
CA ASP A 165 -9.52 -16.64 12.94
C ASP A 165 -9.42 -16.58 11.41
N THR A 166 -10.47 -16.06 10.73
CA THR A 166 -10.52 -15.89 9.28
C THR A 166 -10.74 -14.42 8.94
N HIS A 167 -9.77 -13.76 8.38
CA HIS A 167 -9.81 -12.30 8.16
C HIS A 167 -9.00 -11.86 6.94
N GLY A 168 -9.26 -10.64 6.47
CA GLY A 168 -8.44 -10.01 5.45
C GLY A 168 -7.10 -9.58 6.00
N PHE A 169 -6.05 -9.69 5.19
CA PHE A 169 -4.74 -9.14 5.49
C PHE A 169 -4.02 -8.75 4.19
N ASN A 170 -3.02 -7.90 4.31
CA ASN A 170 -2.24 -7.43 3.17
C ASN A 170 -0.84 -8.04 3.15
N PHE A 171 -0.38 -8.43 1.97
CA PHE A 171 1.03 -8.61 1.69
C PHE A 171 1.64 -7.31 1.18
N MET A 172 2.77 -6.92 1.73
CA MET A 172 3.58 -5.79 1.26
C MET A 172 4.97 -6.25 0.88
N ALA A 173 5.13 -6.64 -0.38
CA ALA A 173 6.42 -7.03 -0.94
C ALA A 173 7.28 -5.78 -1.17
N GLN A 174 8.50 -5.79 -0.65
CA GLN A 174 9.43 -4.66 -0.70
C GLN A 174 10.37 -4.77 -1.89
N LEU A 175 10.18 -3.91 -2.89
CA LEU A 175 11.06 -3.88 -4.06
C LEU A 175 12.44 -3.27 -3.74
N TYR A 176 12.45 -2.23 -2.90
CA TYR A 176 13.64 -1.43 -2.59
C TYR A 176 13.93 -1.37 -1.09
N GLY A 177 13.16 -2.07 -0.27
CA GLY A 177 13.23 -1.98 1.17
C GLY A 177 12.62 -0.70 1.75
N CYS A 178 12.55 -0.64 3.07
CA CYS A 178 12.05 0.53 3.78
C CYS A 178 12.66 0.66 5.19
N ASN A 179 12.58 1.86 5.71
CA ASN A 179 13.04 2.20 7.06
C ASN A 179 12.00 3.08 7.78
N ALA A 180 12.33 3.56 8.96
CA ALA A 180 11.42 4.37 9.76
C ALA A 180 10.97 5.70 9.09
N ALA A 181 11.71 6.20 8.12
CA ALA A 181 11.39 7.47 7.43
C ALA A 181 10.40 7.29 6.27
N ASN A 182 10.39 6.12 5.63
CA ASN A 182 9.59 5.87 4.41
C ASN A 182 8.73 4.62 4.49
N GLY A 183 8.86 3.82 5.54
CA GLY A 183 8.14 2.57 5.74
C GLY A 183 6.77 2.75 6.39
N LEU A 184 6.07 1.65 6.49
CA LEU A 184 4.82 1.54 7.22
C LEU A 184 5.08 1.56 8.72
N TRP A 185 4.21 2.24 9.45
CA TRP A 185 4.15 2.16 10.92
C TRP A 185 2.90 1.38 11.33
N VAL A 186 3.03 0.54 12.33
CA VAL A 186 1.95 -0.30 12.86
C VAL A 186 1.82 -0.12 14.37
N LEU A 187 0.61 -0.31 14.87
CA LEU A 187 0.33 -0.34 16.32
C LEU A 187 0.16 -1.81 16.76
N PRO A 188 1.17 -2.41 17.38
CA PRO A 188 1.13 -3.82 17.75
C PRO A 188 -0.06 -4.15 18.65
N GLY A 189 -0.79 -5.22 18.31
CA GLY A 189 -1.91 -5.71 19.11
C GLY A 189 -3.25 -5.01 18.87
N SER A 190 -3.28 -3.89 18.12
CA SER A 190 -4.53 -3.13 17.89
C SER A 190 -5.62 -3.95 17.19
N HIS A 191 -5.26 -4.93 16.38
CA HIS A 191 -6.21 -5.83 15.73
C HIS A 191 -7.03 -6.69 16.71
N LEU A 192 -6.55 -6.89 17.94
CA LEU A 192 -7.25 -7.63 18.99
C LEU A 192 -8.33 -6.80 19.69
N GLU A 193 -8.32 -5.49 19.48
CA GLU A 193 -9.27 -4.55 20.07
C GLU A 193 -10.51 -4.31 19.18
N GLY A 194 -10.56 -4.96 18.04
CA GLY A 194 -11.60 -4.73 17.02
C GLY A 194 -11.41 -3.38 16.32
N LYS A 195 -12.50 -2.65 16.08
CA LYS A 195 -12.44 -1.33 15.47
C LYS A 195 -11.94 -0.30 16.46
N VAL A 196 -10.79 0.29 16.17
CA VAL A 196 -10.11 1.28 17.01
C VAL A 196 -10.56 2.69 16.66
N ASP A 197 -10.79 3.55 17.66
CA ASP A 197 -11.00 5.00 17.43
C ASP A 197 -9.67 5.70 17.16
N ILE A 198 -9.25 5.62 15.89
CA ILE A 198 -7.98 6.17 15.43
C ILE A 198 -7.93 7.69 15.57
N ARG A 199 -9.08 8.38 15.40
CA ARG A 199 -9.13 9.85 15.56
C ARG A 199 -8.76 10.23 16.98
N MET A 200 -9.32 9.55 17.96
CA MET A 200 -9.00 9.78 19.36
C MET A 200 -7.52 9.54 19.65
N LEU A 201 -6.94 8.46 19.10
CA LEU A 201 -5.50 8.17 19.29
C LEU A 201 -4.59 9.25 18.72
N VAL A 202 -4.92 9.79 17.55
CA VAL A 202 -4.15 10.87 16.89
C VAL A 202 -4.33 12.20 17.64
N ASP A 203 -5.56 12.52 18.04
CA ASP A 203 -5.89 13.74 18.78
C ASP A 203 -5.22 13.75 20.16
N ASP A 204 -5.23 12.64 20.88
CA ASP A 204 -4.56 12.48 22.18
C ASP A 204 -3.04 12.59 22.05
N ALA A 205 -2.46 12.04 20.99
CA ALA A 205 -1.05 12.15 20.70
C ALA A 205 -0.63 13.55 20.27
N LYS A 206 -1.57 14.38 19.80
CA LYS A 206 -1.32 15.67 19.11
C LYS A 206 -0.25 15.57 18.03
N SER A 207 -0.21 14.42 17.39
CA SER A 207 0.81 14.03 16.42
C SER A 207 0.31 12.84 15.63
N ASP A 208 0.82 12.68 14.42
CA ASP A 208 0.66 11.47 13.62
C ASP A 208 1.54 10.29 14.12
N ARG A 209 2.32 10.51 15.19
CA ARG A 209 3.08 9.46 15.88
C ARG A 209 2.31 8.94 17.07
N ILE A 210 1.53 7.89 16.87
CA ILE A 210 0.77 7.24 17.95
C ILE A 210 1.74 6.54 18.92
N LYS A 211 1.48 6.70 20.23
CA LYS A 211 2.29 6.06 21.27
C LYS A 211 2.24 4.53 21.13
N GLY A 212 3.40 3.90 21.13
CA GLY A 212 3.53 2.45 20.99
C GLY A 212 3.60 1.95 19.55
N ALA A 213 3.39 2.83 18.56
CA ALA A 213 3.59 2.47 17.16
C ALA A 213 5.07 2.17 16.87
N VAL A 214 5.30 1.20 15.99
CA VAL A 214 6.63 0.78 15.55
C VAL A 214 6.73 0.80 14.03
N PRO A 215 7.89 1.19 13.47
CA PRO A 215 8.10 1.11 12.03
C PRO A 215 8.39 -0.33 11.60
N LEU A 216 7.91 -0.72 10.44
CA LEU A 216 8.35 -1.93 9.76
C LEU A 216 9.63 -1.59 8.99
N ILE A 217 10.72 -2.28 9.32
CA ILE A 217 11.99 -2.15 8.64
C ILE A 217 12.15 -3.39 7.77
N CYS A 218 12.34 -3.21 6.49
CA CYS A 218 12.42 -4.30 5.52
C CYS A 218 13.58 -4.06 4.54
N GLU A 219 14.26 -5.12 4.20
CA GLU A 219 15.20 -5.14 3.08
C GLU A 219 14.48 -5.47 1.76
N PRO A 220 15.10 -5.23 0.59
CA PRO A 220 14.56 -5.69 -0.69
C PRO A 220 14.30 -7.21 -0.66
N GLY A 221 13.11 -7.61 -1.09
CA GLY A 221 12.71 -9.04 -1.08
C GLY A 221 11.98 -9.50 0.17
N ASP A 222 11.99 -8.69 1.23
CA ASP A 222 11.17 -8.95 2.40
C ASP A 222 9.68 -8.74 2.07
N VAL A 223 8.84 -9.48 2.78
CA VAL A 223 7.39 -9.33 2.71
C VAL A 223 6.82 -9.09 4.10
N ALA A 224 6.27 -7.93 4.31
CA ALA A 224 5.50 -7.65 5.51
C ALA A 224 4.04 -8.08 5.30
N ILE A 225 3.42 -8.62 6.36
CA ILE A 225 1.98 -8.86 6.41
C ILE A 225 1.38 -8.07 7.56
N CYS A 226 0.22 -7.51 7.32
CA CYS A 226 -0.58 -6.78 8.31
C CYS A 226 -2.04 -7.20 8.25
N ASN A 227 -2.64 -7.28 9.45
CA ASN A 227 -4.07 -7.46 9.62
C ASN A 227 -4.77 -6.11 9.50
#